data_51bf38e8ec25e47ef9825df3145b1c47
#
_entry.id   51bf38e8ec25e47ef9825df3145b1c47
#
_cell.length_a   1.000
_cell.length_b   1.000
_cell.length_c   1.000
_cell.angle_alpha   90.00
_cell.angle_beta   90.00
_cell.angle_gamma   90.00
#
_symmetry.space_group_name_H-M   'P 1'
#
loop_
_entity.id
_entity.type
_entity.pdbx_description
1 polymer ?
#
loop_
_entity_poly.entity_id
_entity_poly.type
_entity_poly.pdbx_seq_one_letter_code
_entity_poly.pdbx_strand_id
1 'polypeptide(L)'
;LVSTSLLISDKLDTNDYAFFFKHLSFVILGIIIIFILSLISEEKLFKISPLIFLFSLIALCLVPFIGVEVNSAQRWIDLHFLPRFQPIELVKPFLIILIGSILCSEKFSNIYLKYLLSFFITTIIAMLLAAQPDIGQTLLVFFSWSVLIFISGINVTFLIISCLILSIALYFSITLLPKFAYIKNRILSFFNTETGTHNAQSEKAIDSITSGGYFGKGIGEGTLKNRVPEAHTDYIISVISEEFGVIAIILILF
;
A
#
# COMPACT_ATOMS: atom_id res chain seq x y z
N LEU A 1 3.60 -18.79 -6.75
CA LEU A 1 3.70 -19.00 -5.30
C LEU A 1 4.54 -20.24 -4.94
N VAL A 2 4.30 -21.41 -5.51
CA VAL A 2 5.12 -22.62 -5.24
C VAL A 2 6.58 -22.34 -5.63
N SER A 3 6.82 -21.83 -6.82
CA SER A 3 8.17 -21.53 -7.32
C SER A 3 8.90 -20.48 -6.46
N THR A 4 8.19 -19.45 -5.98
CA THR A 4 8.77 -18.44 -5.07
C THR A 4 8.95 -18.98 -3.65
N SER A 5 8.12 -19.93 -3.19
CA SER A 5 8.27 -20.59 -1.90
C SER A 5 9.58 -21.40 -1.84
N LEU A 6 9.89 -22.16 -2.89
CA LEU A 6 11.13 -22.93 -2.97
C LEU A 6 12.37 -22.02 -2.89
N LEU A 7 12.35 -20.88 -3.58
CA LEU A 7 13.46 -19.91 -3.54
C LEU A 7 13.74 -19.33 -2.16
N ILE A 8 12.69 -19.13 -1.36
CA ILE A 8 12.83 -18.57 -0.01
C ILE A 8 13.26 -19.64 0.97
N SER A 9 12.75 -20.87 0.83
CA SER A 9 13.11 -21.99 1.70
C SER A 9 14.61 -22.29 1.59
N ASP A 10 15.17 -22.27 0.40
CA ASP A 10 16.61 -22.42 0.16
C ASP A 10 17.44 -21.33 0.83
N LYS A 11 16.95 -20.07 0.82
CA LYS A 11 17.64 -18.94 1.45
C LYS A 11 17.57 -18.93 2.98
N LEU A 12 16.49 -19.47 3.56
CA LEU A 12 16.20 -19.40 5.00
C LEU A 12 16.37 -20.74 5.71
N ASP A 13 16.80 -21.79 5.01
CA ASP A 13 16.98 -23.14 5.55
C ASP A 13 15.71 -23.68 6.22
N THR A 14 14.55 -23.42 5.61
CA THR A 14 13.21 -23.79 6.09
C THR A 14 12.57 -24.81 5.17
N ASN A 15 11.46 -25.44 5.60
CA ASN A 15 10.70 -26.38 4.79
C ASN A 15 10.23 -25.75 3.47
N ASP A 16 10.41 -26.45 2.35
CA ASP A 16 10.15 -25.99 0.98
C ASP A 16 8.74 -25.41 0.75
N TYR A 17 7.76 -25.90 1.50
CA TYR A 17 6.38 -25.48 1.37
C TYR A 17 5.89 -24.57 2.51
N ALA A 18 6.73 -24.18 3.46
CA ALA A 18 6.32 -23.39 4.62
C ALA A 18 5.65 -22.06 4.21
N PHE A 19 6.26 -21.34 3.26
CA PHE A 19 5.72 -20.09 2.75
C PHE A 19 4.45 -20.29 1.93
N PHE A 20 4.36 -21.38 1.17
CA PHE A 20 3.15 -21.71 0.42
C PHE A 20 1.96 -21.95 1.36
N PHE A 21 2.11 -22.79 2.38
CA PHE A 21 1.03 -23.06 3.34
C PHE A 21 0.65 -21.81 4.13
N LYS A 22 1.63 -21.01 4.55
CA LYS A 22 1.37 -19.74 5.22
C LYS A 22 0.55 -18.80 4.33
N HIS A 23 0.92 -18.65 3.06
CA HIS A 23 0.21 -17.80 2.12
C HIS A 23 -1.20 -18.34 1.84
N LEU A 24 -1.34 -19.65 1.61
CA LEU A 24 -2.63 -20.31 1.40
C LEU A 24 -3.58 -20.07 2.58
N SER A 25 -3.08 -20.17 3.81
CA SER A 25 -3.87 -19.89 5.02
C SER A 25 -4.39 -18.46 5.05
N PHE A 26 -3.58 -17.48 4.67
CA PHE A 26 -4.03 -16.09 4.58
C PHE A 26 -5.04 -15.86 3.45
N VAL A 27 -4.88 -16.53 2.31
CA VAL A 27 -5.86 -16.46 1.21
C VAL A 27 -7.21 -17.01 1.67
N ILE A 28 -7.22 -18.17 2.30
CA ILE A 28 -8.46 -18.78 2.83
C ILE A 28 -9.10 -17.84 3.87
N LEU A 29 -8.32 -17.31 4.81
CA LEU A 29 -8.81 -16.36 5.81
C LEU A 29 -9.39 -15.11 5.16
N GLY A 30 -8.70 -14.57 4.14
CA GLY A 30 -9.17 -13.41 3.38
C GLY A 30 -10.52 -13.67 2.69
N ILE A 31 -10.67 -14.82 2.04
CA ILE A 31 -11.93 -15.22 1.40
C ILE A 31 -13.07 -15.32 2.44
N ILE A 32 -12.80 -15.93 3.61
CA ILE A 32 -13.77 -16.02 4.70
C ILE A 32 -14.20 -14.63 5.17
N ILE A 33 -13.24 -13.71 5.37
CA ILE A 33 -13.52 -12.32 5.78
C ILE A 33 -14.36 -11.61 4.72
N ILE A 34 -14.03 -11.73 3.44
CA ILE A 34 -14.80 -11.14 2.34
C ILE A 34 -16.24 -11.67 2.36
N PHE A 35 -16.41 -13.00 2.52
CA PHE A 35 -17.71 -13.61 2.59
C PHE A 35 -18.53 -13.10 3.78
N ILE A 36 -17.94 -13.03 4.98
CA ILE A 36 -18.61 -12.50 6.18
C ILE A 36 -19.00 -11.03 5.99
N LEU A 37 -18.09 -10.20 5.45
CA LEU A 37 -18.37 -8.79 5.20
C LEU A 37 -19.47 -8.60 4.15
N SER A 38 -19.57 -9.45 3.15
CA SER A 38 -20.61 -9.40 2.12
C SER A 38 -22.03 -9.65 2.67
N LEU A 39 -22.13 -10.31 3.83
CA LEU A 39 -23.42 -10.56 4.51
C LEU A 39 -23.87 -9.37 5.39
N ILE A 40 -23.01 -8.39 5.61
CA ILE A 40 -23.33 -7.22 6.42
C ILE A 40 -24.08 -6.20 5.55
N SER A 41 -25.26 -5.75 6.01
CA SER A 41 -26.00 -4.69 5.32
C SER A 41 -25.23 -3.36 5.38
N GLU A 42 -25.38 -2.56 4.31
CA GLU A 42 -24.71 -1.24 4.20
C GLU A 42 -24.99 -0.35 5.41
N GLU A 43 -26.23 -0.33 5.90
CA GLU A 43 -26.60 0.45 7.09
C GLU A 43 -25.81 0.06 8.35
N LYS A 44 -25.58 -1.24 8.55
CA LYS A 44 -24.78 -1.75 9.67
C LYS A 44 -23.33 -1.38 9.49
N LEU A 45 -22.81 -1.49 8.27
CA LEU A 45 -21.44 -1.11 7.94
C LEU A 45 -21.20 0.38 8.23
N PHE A 46 -22.10 1.26 7.81
CA PHE A 46 -22.02 2.71 8.11
C PHE A 46 -22.09 3.00 9.60
N LYS A 47 -22.88 2.25 10.37
CA LYS A 47 -22.97 2.44 11.83
C LYS A 47 -21.72 1.98 12.59
N ILE A 48 -21.09 0.90 12.14
CA ILE A 48 -19.94 0.28 12.81
C ILE A 48 -18.62 0.94 12.36
N SER A 49 -18.56 1.45 11.13
CA SER A 49 -17.32 1.98 10.52
C SER A 49 -16.64 3.08 11.34
N PRO A 50 -17.32 4.05 11.99
CA PRO A 50 -16.64 5.05 12.80
C PRO A 50 -15.91 4.45 14.00
N LEU A 51 -16.47 3.39 14.60
CA LEU A 51 -15.84 2.69 15.72
C LEU A 51 -14.58 1.94 15.27
N ILE A 52 -14.67 1.19 14.15
CA ILE A 52 -13.52 0.45 13.60
C ILE A 52 -12.44 1.44 13.13
N PHE A 53 -12.85 2.57 12.52
CA PHE A 53 -11.94 3.64 12.16
C PHE A 53 -11.19 4.18 13.38
N LEU A 54 -11.90 4.45 14.48
CA LEU A 54 -11.28 4.94 15.71
C LEU A 54 -10.25 3.95 16.26
N PHE A 55 -10.58 2.66 16.33
CA PHE A 55 -9.63 1.64 16.78
C PHE A 55 -8.42 1.53 15.86
N SER A 56 -8.63 1.55 14.55
CA SER A 56 -7.52 1.51 13.58
C SER A 56 -6.67 2.78 13.62
N LEU A 57 -7.27 3.95 13.88
CA LEU A 57 -6.54 5.20 14.09
C LEU A 57 -5.71 5.17 15.37
N ILE A 58 -6.26 4.65 16.47
CA ILE A 58 -5.49 4.45 17.72
C ILE A 58 -4.30 3.52 17.46
N ALA A 59 -4.51 2.40 16.75
CA ALA A 59 -3.42 1.51 16.37
C ALA A 59 -2.37 2.24 15.52
N LEU A 60 -2.77 3.10 14.58
CA LEU A 60 -1.84 3.90 13.78
C LEU A 60 -1.03 4.89 14.64
N CYS A 61 -1.67 5.52 15.62
CA CYS A 61 -1.00 6.42 16.57
C CYS A 61 0.00 5.68 17.48
N LEU A 62 -0.21 4.40 17.75
CA LEU A 62 0.69 3.59 18.57
C LEU A 62 1.93 3.11 17.80
N VAL A 63 1.91 3.08 16.46
CA VAL A 63 3.04 2.60 15.65
C VAL A 63 4.38 3.24 16.02
N PRO A 64 4.51 4.56 16.22
CA PRO A 64 5.79 5.18 16.59
C PRO A 64 6.36 4.69 17.94
N PHE A 65 5.52 4.12 18.81
CA PHE A 65 5.91 3.69 20.17
C PHE A 65 6.16 2.19 20.26
N ILE A 66 5.35 1.38 19.59
CA ILE A 66 5.40 -0.10 19.70
C ILE A 66 5.68 -0.78 18.35
N GLY A 67 5.85 0.00 17.29
CA GLY A 67 6.08 -0.52 15.95
C GLY A 67 7.46 -1.18 15.82
N VAL A 68 7.50 -2.23 15.01
CA VAL A 68 8.75 -2.91 14.64
C VAL A 68 9.36 -2.21 13.43
N GLU A 69 10.67 -1.97 13.51
CA GLU A 69 11.43 -1.40 12.41
C GLU A 69 11.69 -2.46 11.33
N VAL A 70 11.23 -2.17 10.12
CA VAL A 70 11.46 -2.98 8.92
C VAL A 70 11.95 -2.06 7.81
N ASN A 71 13.11 -2.37 7.23
CA ASN A 71 13.74 -1.55 6.18
C ASN A 71 13.88 -0.07 6.58
N SER A 72 14.37 0.19 7.80
CA SER A 72 14.59 1.53 8.36
C SER A 72 13.32 2.39 8.50
N ALA A 73 12.14 1.76 8.59
CA ALA A 73 10.89 2.45 8.87
C ALA A 73 10.01 1.65 9.84
N GLN A 74 9.45 2.34 10.83
CA GLN A 74 8.50 1.75 11.78
C GLN A 74 7.09 1.92 11.23
N ARG A 75 6.51 0.84 10.68
CA ARG A 75 5.17 0.86 10.04
C ARG A 75 4.31 -0.33 10.45
N TRP A 76 4.90 -1.33 11.08
CA TRP A 76 4.29 -2.61 11.39
C TRP A 76 4.14 -2.80 12.89
N ILE A 77 3.03 -3.39 13.31
CA ILE A 77 2.82 -3.84 14.70
C ILE A 77 2.97 -5.36 14.73
N ASP A 78 3.77 -5.85 15.68
CA ASP A 78 3.96 -7.27 15.96
C ASP A 78 3.40 -7.57 17.36
N LEU A 79 2.30 -8.29 17.40
CA LEU A 79 1.63 -8.69 18.65
C LEU A 79 2.04 -10.09 19.13
N HIS A 80 3.07 -10.72 18.55
CA HIS A 80 3.60 -12.04 18.83
C HIS A 80 2.63 -13.21 18.57
N PHE A 81 1.34 -13.06 18.85
CA PHE A 81 0.29 -14.08 18.64
C PHE A 81 -0.51 -13.87 17.36
N LEU A 82 -0.37 -12.72 16.71
CA LEU A 82 -0.96 -12.40 15.42
C LEU A 82 0.14 -12.15 14.39
N PRO A 83 -0.13 -12.36 13.10
CA PRO A 83 0.77 -11.92 12.05
C PRO A 83 1.04 -10.43 12.17
N ARG A 84 2.25 -10.01 11.79
CA ARG A 84 2.56 -8.58 11.64
C ARG A 84 1.55 -7.92 10.74
N PHE A 85 0.97 -6.83 11.16
CA PHE A 85 0.03 -6.06 10.36
C PHE A 85 0.38 -4.58 10.36
N GLN A 86 0.00 -3.92 9.28
CA GLN A 86 0.20 -2.49 9.11
C GLN A 86 -1.14 -1.78 9.37
N PRO A 87 -1.26 -0.96 10.43
CA PRO A 87 -2.56 -0.35 10.81
C PRO A 87 -3.19 0.51 9.72
N ILE A 88 -2.40 1.13 8.86
CA ILE A 88 -2.93 1.95 7.76
C ILE A 88 -3.80 1.15 6.78
N GLU A 89 -3.54 -0.16 6.61
CA GLU A 89 -4.33 -1.02 5.75
C GLU A 89 -5.79 -1.16 6.24
N LEU A 90 -5.98 -1.07 7.56
CA LEU A 90 -7.32 -1.01 8.17
C LEU A 90 -7.89 0.41 8.14
N VAL A 91 -7.07 1.44 8.36
CA VAL A 91 -7.52 2.84 8.35
C VAL A 91 -8.10 3.22 7.00
N LYS A 92 -7.48 2.85 5.89
CA LYS A 92 -7.88 3.26 4.52
C LYS A 92 -9.35 2.94 4.18
N PRO A 93 -9.83 1.69 4.25
CA PRO A 93 -11.20 1.38 3.88
C PRO A 93 -12.21 2.07 4.80
N PHE A 94 -11.94 2.12 6.12
CA PHE A 94 -12.85 2.76 7.06
C PHE A 94 -12.81 4.29 7.00
N LEU A 95 -11.70 4.89 6.59
CA LEU A 95 -11.62 6.31 6.25
C LEU A 95 -12.53 6.65 5.07
N ILE A 96 -12.50 5.85 4.00
CA ILE A 96 -13.34 6.05 2.82
C ILE A 96 -14.83 6.01 3.20
N ILE A 97 -15.23 5.02 3.99
CA ILE A 97 -16.61 4.88 4.47
C ILE A 97 -16.99 6.06 5.37
N LEU A 98 -16.11 6.47 6.28
CA LEU A 98 -16.33 7.59 7.19
C LEU A 98 -16.51 8.92 6.42
N ILE A 99 -15.64 9.20 5.45
CA ILE A 99 -15.73 10.39 4.61
C ILE A 99 -17.03 10.37 3.80
N GLY A 100 -17.38 9.23 3.18
CA GLY A 100 -18.65 9.06 2.49
C GLY A 100 -19.84 9.35 3.41
N SER A 101 -19.82 8.84 4.63
CA SER A 101 -20.82 9.10 5.66
C SER A 101 -20.95 10.59 6.01
N ILE A 102 -19.82 11.30 6.14
CA ILE A 102 -19.81 12.74 6.44
C ILE A 102 -20.41 13.52 5.26
N LEU A 103 -20.02 13.18 4.03
CA LEU A 103 -20.51 13.86 2.83
C LEU A 103 -22.00 13.67 2.61
N CYS A 104 -22.52 12.46 2.85
CA CYS A 104 -23.95 12.15 2.74
C CYS A 104 -24.79 12.59 3.96
N SER A 105 -24.16 12.97 5.06
CA SER A 105 -24.89 13.28 6.31
C SER A 105 -25.76 14.53 6.17
N GLU A 106 -27.02 14.45 6.56
CA GLU A 106 -27.94 15.59 6.65
C GLU A 106 -27.71 16.47 7.90
N LYS A 107 -26.92 15.99 8.88
CA LYS A 107 -26.62 16.71 10.11
C LYS A 107 -25.89 18.04 9.89
N PHE A 108 -25.12 18.12 8.82
CA PHE A 108 -24.39 19.30 8.42
C PHE A 108 -25.08 19.94 7.21
N SER A 109 -25.77 21.04 7.39
CA SER A 109 -26.41 21.77 6.28
C SER A 109 -25.40 22.46 5.37
N ASN A 110 -24.23 22.82 5.89
CA ASN A 110 -23.19 23.50 5.11
C ASN A 110 -22.24 22.48 4.48
N ILE A 111 -22.25 22.41 3.15
CA ILE A 111 -21.39 21.51 2.36
C ILE A 111 -19.90 21.80 2.57
N TYR A 112 -19.51 23.06 2.72
CA TYR A 112 -18.11 23.44 2.96
C TYR A 112 -17.57 22.91 4.29
N LEU A 113 -18.45 22.85 5.31
CA LEU A 113 -18.08 22.26 6.60
C LEU A 113 -17.79 20.75 6.47
N LYS A 114 -18.57 20.02 5.65
CA LYS A 114 -18.31 18.60 5.37
C LYS A 114 -16.95 18.42 4.67
N TYR A 115 -16.63 19.26 3.69
CA TYR A 115 -15.35 19.22 3.00
C TYR A 115 -14.18 19.54 3.93
N LEU A 116 -14.33 20.57 4.75
CA LEU A 116 -13.30 20.97 5.71
C LEU A 116 -13.04 19.87 6.75
N LEU A 117 -14.11 19.26 7.28
CA LEU A 117 -14.01 18.18 8.26
C LEU A 117 -13.31 16.94 7.65
N SER A 118 -13.70 16.54 6.45
CA SER A 118 -13.07 15.41 5.75
C SER A 118 -11.60 15.69 5.42
N PHE A 119 -11.26 16.92 5.01
CA PHE A 119 -9.88 17.35 4.78
C PHE A 119 -9.05 17.29 6.06
N PHE A 120 -9.59 17.78 7.16
CA PHE A 120 -8.91 17.77 8.45
C PHE A 120 -8.59 16.36 8.94
N ILE A 121 -9.57 15.43 8.87
CA ILE A 121 -9.36 14.01 9.23
C ILE A 121 -8.28 13.40 8.35
N THR A 122 -8.36 13.60 7.05
CA THR A 122 -7.37 13.08 6.08
C THR A 122 -5.98 13.63 6.34
N THR A 123 -5.88 14.93 6.66
CA THR A 123 -4.60 15.59 6.96
C THR A 123 -3.97 15.05 8.23
N ILE A 124 -4.74 14.75 9.28
CA ILE A 124 -4.20 14.11 10.50
C ILE A 124 -3.57 12.76 10.16
N ILE A 125 -4.27 11.92 9.39
CA ILE A 125 -3.74 10.61 8.99
C ILE A 125 -2.48 10.78 8.14
N ALA A 126 -2.51 11.70 7.20
CA ALA A 126 -1.36 12.00 6.36
C ALA A 126 -0.14 12.47 7.15
N MET A 127 -0.34 13.30 8.18
CA MET A 127 0.76 13.72 9.08
C MET A 127 1.32 12.53 9.88
N LEU A 128 0.47 11.62 10.37
CA LEU A 128 0.92 10.41 11.05
C LEU A 128 1.74 9.51 10.13
N LEU A 129 1.31 9.33 8.88
CA LEU A 129 2.04 8.55 7.87
C LEU A 129 3.35 9.22 7.46
N ALA A 130 3.35 10.53 7.30
CA ALA A 130 4.57 11.29 7.02
C ALA A 130 5.58 11.17 8.16
N ALA A 131 5.13 11.12 9.43
CA ALA A 131 6.00 10.87 10.57
C ALA A 131 6.62 9.46 10.57
N GLN A 132 5.96 8.48 9.92
CA GLN A 132 6.44 7.09 9.71
C GLN A 132 7.25 6.90 8.43
N PRO A 133 7.82 7.91 7.82
CA PRO A 133 8.30 8.13 6.43
C PRO A 133 7.59 7.26 5.38
N ASP A 134 6.25 7.27 5.37
CA ASP A 134 5.44 6.49 4.41
C ASP A 134 4.69 7.39 3.42
N ILE A 135 5.45 7.97 2.49
CA ILE A 135 4.90 8.90 1.49
C ILE A 135 3.98 8.19 0.49
N GLY A 136 4.25 6.93 0.15
CA GLY A 136 3.38 6.17 -0.74
C GLY A 136 1.96 6.07 -0.20
N GLN A 137 1.81 5.68 1.05
CA GLN A 137 0.50 5.60 1.72
C GLN A 137 -0.11 6.99 1.93
N THR A 138 0.71 8.00 2.24
CA THR A 138 0.25 9.38 2.37
C THR A 138 -0.40 9.87 1.08
N LEU A 139 0.26 9.67 -0.07
CA LEU A 139 -0.27 10.04 -1.38
C LEU A 139 -1.54 9.25 -1.72
N LEU A 140 -1.57 7.95 -1.42
CA LEU A 140 -2.74 7.10 -1.68
C LEU A 140 -3.96 7.57 -0.88
N VAL A 141 -3.79 7.91 0.39
CA VAL A 141 -4.87 8.43 1.26
C VAL A 141 -5.41 9.76 0.72
N PHE A 142 -4.54 10.67 0.35
CA PHE A 142 -4.97 11.94 -0.24
C PHE A 142 -5.62 11.77 -1.62
N PHE A 143 -5.10 10.89 -2.44
CA PHE A 143 -5.71 10.59 -3.73
C PHE A 143 -7.13 10.03 -3.54
N SER A 144 -7.30 9.06 -2.63
CA SER A 144 -8.62 8.49 -2.31
C SER A 144 -9.60 9.56 -1.81
N TRP A 145 -9.13 10.46 -0.91
CA TRP A 145 -9.91 11.60 -0.46
C TRP A 145 -10.30 12.53 -1.62
N SER A 146 -9.36 12.87 -2.50
CA SER A 146 -9.58 13.75 -3.65
C SER A 146 -10.65 13.19 -4.60
N VAL A 147 -10.62 11.88 -4.86
CA VAL A 147 -11.62 11.19 -5.70
C VAL A 147 -13.01 11.26 -5.05
N LEU A 148 -13.13 11.00 -3.75
CA LEU A 148 -14.42 11.06 -3.04
C LEU A 148 -15.00 12.48 -3.08
N ILE A 149 -14.17 13.48 -2.84
CA ILE A 149 -14.58 14.88 -2.88
C ILE A 149 -14.99 15.29 -4.30
N PHE A 150 -14.25 14.85 -5.32
CA PHE A 150 -14.61 15.10 -6.72
C PHE A 150 -15.98 14.49 -7.07
N ILE A 151 -16.23 13.23 -6.69
CA ILE A 151 -17.51 12.55 -6.94
C ILE A 151 -18.66 13.23 -6.19
N SER A 152 -18.41 13.84 -5.02
CA SER A 152 -19.44 14.57 -4.26
C SER A 152 -19.90 15.87 -4.89
N GLY A 153 -19.34 16.28 -6.04
CA GLY A 153 -19.72 17.48 -6.77
C GLY A 153 -19.11 18.78 -6.24
N ILE A 154 -17.93 18.70 -5.63
CA ILE A 154 -17.22 19.88 -5.13
C ILE A 154 -16.93 20.89 -6.25
N ASN A 155 -16.84 22.15 -5.86
CA ASN A 155 -16.23 23.14 -6.74
C ASN A 155 -14.75 22.76 -7.00
N VAL A 156 -14.41 22.55 -8.27
CA VAL A 156 -13.08 22.13 -8.73
C VAL A 156 -11.98 23.06 -8.20
N THR A 157 -12.27 24.33 -8.01
CA THR A 157 -11.31 25.30 -7.46
C THR A 157 -10.85 24.90 -6.05
N PHE A 158 -11.78 24.45 -5.19
CA PHE A 158 -11.41 23.99 -3.84
C PHE A 158 -10.52 22.74 -3.87
N LEU A 159 -10.81 21.80 -4.78
CA LEU A 159 -10.01 20.61 -4.99
C LEU A 159 -8.58 20.97 -5.44
N ILE A 160 -8.46 21.88 -6.41
CA ILE A 160 -7.15 22.35 -6.90
C ILE A 160 -6.36 23.02 -5.77
N ILE A 161 -6.99 23.89 -4.98
CA ILE A 161 -6.33 24.56 -3.85
C ILE A 161 -5.85 23.55 -2.81
N SER A 162 -6.67 22.57 -2.44
CA SER A 162 -6.27 21.54 -1.47
C SER A 162 -5.13 20.65 -1.99
N CYS A 163 -5.15 20.26 -3.26
CA CYS A 163 -4.05 19.54 -3.90
C CYS A 163 -2.76 20.39 -3.95
N LEU A 164 -2.88 21.69 -4.23
CA LEU A 164 -1.74 22.60 -4.24
C LEU A 164 -1.12 22.73 -2.84
N ILE A 165 -1.94 22.94 -1.81
CA ILE A 165 -1.46 23.02 -0.41
C ILE A 165 -0.72 21.73 -0.02
N LEU A 166 -1.27 20.57 -0.38
CA LEU A 166 -0.65 19.29 -0.12
C LEU A 166 0.70 19.16 -0.84
N SER A 167 0.74 19.49 -2.13
CA SER A 167 1.96 19.40 -2.94
C SER A 167 3.06 20.28 -2.36
N ILE A 168 2.71 21.50 -1.93
CA ILE A 168 3.64 22.43 -1.27
C ILE A 168 4.14 21.84 0.06
N ALA A 169 3.23 21.30 0.88
CA ALA A 169 3.58 20.69 2.16
C ALA A 169 4.53 19.49 1.98
N LEU A 170 4.25 18.62 0.99
CA LEU A 170 5.13 17.49 0.64
C LEU A 170 6.49 17.96 0.13
N TYR A 171 6.54 18.97 -0.73
CA TYR A 171 7.79 19.54 -1.24
C TYR A 171 8.67 20.05 -0.10
N PHE A 172 8.11 20.84 0.80
CA PHE A 172 8.85 21.34 1.97
C PHE A 172 9.26 20.20 2.92
N SER A 173 8.41 19.21 3.12
CA SER A 173 8.75 18.04 3.94
C SER A 173 9.95 17.28 3.37
N ILE A 174 9.97 17.04 2.06
CA ILE A 174 11.06 16.30 1.38
C ILE A 174 12.38 17.12 1.37
N THR A 175 12.29 18.44 1.29
CA THR A 175 13.48 19.29 1.18
C THR A 175 14.08 19.69 2.52
N LEU A 176 13.26 19.93 3.55
CA LEU A 176 13.70 20.45 4.83
C LEU A 176 13.90 19.40 5.91
N LEU A 177 13.19 18.26 5.85
CA LEU A 177 13.27 17.24 6.91
C LEU A 177 14.26 16.14 6.53
N PRO A 178 15.33 15.92 7.35
CA PRO A 178 16.33 14.87 7.09
C PRO A 178 15.74 13.46 6.97
N LYS A 179 14.62 13.19 7.66
CA LYS A 179 13.88 11.91 7.59
C LYS A 179 13.44 11.54 6.17
N PHE A 180 13.26 12.52 5.28
CA PHE A 180 12.85 12.31 3.89
C PHE A 180 14.00 12.36 2.89
N ALA A 181 15.25 12.45 3.34
CA ALA A 181 16.42 12.43 2.46
C ALA A 181 16.45 11.21 1.53
N TYR A 182 15.98 10.05 2.02
CA TYR A 182 15.89 8.83 1.21
C TYR A 182 14.96 9.00 -0.01
N ILE A 183 13.88 9.79 0.12
CA ILE A 183 12.94 10.05 -0.98
C ILE A 183 13.55 10.98 -2.00
N LYS A 184 14.21 12.04 -1.52
CA LYS A 184 14.98 12.92 -2.38
C LYS A 184 16.00 12.12 -3.20
N ASN A 185 16.75 11.25 -2.55
CA ASN A 185 17.72 10.38 -3.21
C ASN A 185 17.05 9.41 -4.20
N ARG A 186 15.88 8.86 -3.87
CA ARG A 186 15.13 7.98 -4.76
C ARG A 186 14.59 8.69 -5.99
N ILE A 187 14.10 9.92 -5.84
CA ILE A 187 13.66 10.75 -6.97
C ILE A 187 14.87 11.12 -7.85
N LEU A 188 15.97 11.55 -7.24
CA LEU A 188 17.18 11.89 -7.98
C LEU A 188 17.79 10.69 -8.71
N SER A 189 17.80 9.50 -8.11
CA SER A 189 18.30 8.27 -8.74
C SER A 189 17.40 7.81 -9.89
N PHE A 190 16.12 8.13 -9.88
CA PHE A 190 15.21 7.85 -11.00
C PHE A 190 15.59 8.66 -12.25
N PHE A 191 16.02 9.92 -12.07
CA PHE A 191 16.43 10.79 -13.17
C PHE A 191 17.91 10.62 -13.56
N ASN A 192 18.77 10.18 -12.62
CA ASN A 192 20.19 9.94 -12.86
C ASN A 192 20.45 8.44 -12.93
N THR A 193 20.50 7.90 -14.13
CA THR A 193 20.63 6.46 -14.42
C THR A 193 21.98 5.86 -13.97
N GLU A 194 22.99 6.67 -13.67
CA GLU A 194 24.35 6.20 -13.43
C GLU A 194 24.70 5.81 -11.98
N THR A 195 23.87 6.14 -11.00
CA THR A 195 24.25 5.95 -9.57
C THR A 195 23.10 5.55 -8.67
N GLY A 196 22.68 4.28 -8.65
CA GLY A 196 21.73 3.90 -7.61
C GLY A 196 21.40 2.42 -7.49
N THR A 197 21.52 1.89 -6.28
CA THR A 197 21.08 0.54 -5.90
C THR A 197 19.60 0.26 -6.20
N HIS A 198 18.75 1.28 -6.25
CA HIS A 198 17.32 1.16 -6.61
C HIS A 198 17.11 0.86 -8.10
N ASN A 199 17.94 1.46 -8.96
CA ASN A 199 17.90 1.14 -10.40
C ASN A 199 18.31 -0.30 -10.63
N ALA A 200 19.30 -0.81 -9.88
CA ALA A 200 19.74 -2.21 -9.97
C ALA A 200 18.64 -3.23 -9.62
N GLN A 201 17.68 -2.91 -8.74
CA GLN A 201 16.54 -3.80 -8.46
C GLN A 201 15.54 -3.79 -9.61
N SER A 202 15.21 -2.60 -10.12
CA SER A 202 14.29 -2.44 -11.26
C SER A 202 14.89 -3.02 -12.54
N GLU A 203 16.19 -2.84 -12.78
CA GLU A 203 16.90 -3.43 -13.91
C GLU A 203 16.85 -4.97 -13.86
N LYS A 204 17.16 -5.57 -12.71
CA LYS A 204 17.05 -7.03 -12.54
C LYS A 204 15.63 -7.54 -12.75
N ALA A 205 14.62 -6.79 -12.33
CA ALA A 205 13.22 -7.14 -12.57
C ALA A 205 12.87 -7.04 -14.06
N ILE A 206 13.33 -6.00 -14.75
CA ILE A 206 13.16 -5.83 -16.21
C ILE A 206 13.87 -6.94 -16.97
N ASP A 207 15.10 -7.29 -16.59
CA ASP A 207 15.85 -8.39 -17.18
C ASP A 207 15.10 -9.72 -17.03
N SER A 208 14.53 -9.97 -15.86
CA SER A 208 13.71 -11.15 -15.61
C SER A 208 12.45 -11.17 -16.48
N ILE A 209 11.75 -10.02 -16.59
CA ILE A 209 10.56 -9.86 -17.44
C ILE A 209 10.89 -10.12 -18.91
N THR A 210 11.94 -9.49 -19.40
CA THR A 210 12.34 -9.60 -20.82
C THR A 210 12.85 -11.00 -21.17
N SER A 211 13.51 -11.68 -20.23
CA SER A 211 14.04 -13.02 -20.43
C SER A 211 12.95 -14.09 -20.59
N GLY A 212 11.73 -13.85 -20.10
CA GLY A 212 10.60 -14.76 -20.25
C GLY A 212 10.00 -14.80 -21.66
N GLY A 213 10.18 -13.72 -22.45
CA GLY A 213 9.61 -13.65 -23.80
C GLY A 213 8.09 -13.74 -23.80
N TYR A 214 7.52 -14.31 -24.88
CA TYR A 214 6.06 -14.43 -25.02
C TYR A 214 5.45 -15.55 -24.18
N PHE A 215 6.10 -16.71 -24.08
CA PHE A 215 5.55 -17.94 -23.50
C PHE A 215 6.19 -18.35 -22.17
N GLY A 216 7.25 -17.64 -21.73
CA GLY A 216 8.01 -17.98 -20.54
C GLY A 216 9.02 -19.11 -20.76
N LYS A 217 9.84 -19.35 -19.74
CA LYS A 217 10.85 -20.44 -19.72
C LYS A 217 10.32 -21.76 -19.16
N GLY A 218 9.15 -21.71 -18.52
CA GLY A 218 8.57 -22.85 -17.81
C GLY A 218 8.59 -22.66 -16.30
N ILE A 219 7.69 -23.39 -15.61
CA ILE A 219 7.53 -23.34 -14.15
C ILE A 219 8.82 -23.84 -13.50
N GLY A 220 9.43 -23.01 -12.66
CA GLY A 220 10.67 -23.36 -11.97
C GLY A 220 11.95 -23.10 -12.75
N GLU A 221 11.91 -23.03 -14.09
CA GLU A 221 13.08 -22.91 -14.97
C GLU A 221 13.68 -21.49 -15.05
N GLY A 222 13.01 -20.49 -14.47
CA GLY A 222 13.53 -19.13 -14.41
C GLY A 222 14.77 -19.03 -13.52
N THR A 223 15.86 -18.46 -14.04
CA THR A 223 17.13 -18.29 -13.30
C THR A 223 17.34 -16.86 -12.79
N LEU A 224 16.79 -15.87 -13.48
CA LEU A 224 16.95 -14.45 -13.13
C LEU A 224 16.10 -14.04 -11.92
N LYS A 225 14.96 -14.71 -11.68
CA LYS A 225 14.13 -14.51 -10.48
C LYS A 225 14.93 -14.60 -9.17
N ASN A 226 15.99 -15.43 -9.12
CA ASN A 226 16.86 -15.60 -7.96
C ASN A 226 17.69 -14.35 -7.66
N ARG A 227 17.92 -13.51 -8.66
CA ARG A 227 18.69 -12.26 -8.57
C ARG A 227 17.82 -11.06 -8.22
N VAL A 228 16.49 -11.16 -8.35
CA VAL A 228 15.55 -10.08 -8.05
C VAL A 228 15.30 -10.06 -6.54
N PRO A 229 15.64 -8.98 -5.83
CA PRO A 229 15.24 -8.81 -4.44
C PRO A 229 13.72 -8.76 -4.34
N GLU A 230 13.16 -9.27 -3.23
CA GLU A 230 11.71 -9.25 -2.98
C GLU A 230 10.86 -9.86 -4.15
N ALA A 231 11.43 -10.84 -4.88
CA ALA A 231 10.75 -11.52 -5.98
C ALA A 231 9.44 -12.21 -5.58
N HIS A 232 9.26 -12.49 -4.30
CA HIS A 232 8.07 -13.15 -3.73
C HIS A 232 6.97 -12.17 -3.28
N THR A 233 7.25 -10.86 -3.27
CA THR A 233 6.34 -9.79 -2.84
C THR A 233 6.22 -8.74 -3.92
N ASP A 234 7.06 -7.72 -3.89
CA ASP A 234 6.95 -6.53 -4.72
C ASP A 234 7.18 -6.78 -6.21
N TYR A 235 8.04 -7.76 -6.53
CA TYR A 235 8.41 -8.10 -7.91
C TYR A 235 7.87 -9.44 -8.38
N ILE A 236 6.73 -9.91 -7.84
CA ILE A 236 6.11 -11.19 -8.24
C ILE A 236 5.81 -11.24 -9.75
N ILE A 237 5.48 -10.11 -10.35
CA ILE A 237 5.23 -10.00 -11.79
C ILE A 237 6.46 -10.39 -12.62
N SER A 238 7.67 -10.07 -12.15
CA SER A 238 8.90 -10.47 -12.85
C SER A 238 9.08 -11.99 -12.89
N VAL A 239 8.70 -12.66 -11.79
CA VAL A 239 8.73 -14.14 -11.72
C VAL A 239 7.68 -14.75 -12.65
N ILE A 240 6.46 -14.22 -12.64
CA ILE A 240 5.38 -14.67 -13.51
C ILE A 240 5.79 -14.49 -14.98
N SER A 241 6.38 -13.34 -15.31
CA SER A 241 6.85 -13.09 -16.67
C SER A 241 7.95 -14.04 -17.10
N GLU A 242 8.93 -14.31 -16.25
CA GLU A 242 10.02 -15.22 -16.58
C GLU A 242 9.53 -16.65 -16.78
N GLU A 243 8.58 -17.12 -15.97
CA GLU A 243 8.09 -18.49 -16.02
C GLU A 243 6.98 -18.73 -17.06
N PHE A 244 6.06 -17.78 -17.22
CA PHE A 244 4.85 -17.92 -18.05
C PHE A 244 4.80 -16.96 -19.24
N GLY A 245 5.73 -16.02 -19.33
CA GLY A 245 5.82 -15.04 -20.41
C GLY A 245 4.84 -13.87 -20.30
N VAL A 246 4.96 -12.96 -21.25
CA VAL A 246 4.15 -11.73 -21.34
C VAL A 246 2.66 -12.03 -21.51
N ILE A 247 2.29 -13.12 -22.17
CA ILE A 247 0.89 -13.50 -22.35
C ILE A 247 0.19 -13.71 -21.00
N ALA A 248 0.86 -14.35 -20.04
CA ALA A 248 0.30 -14.55 -18.70
C ALA A 248 0.10 -13.22 -17.95
N ILE A 249 1.01 -12.25 -18.14
CA ILE A 249 0.85 -10.91 -17.55
C ILE A 249 -0.36 -10.21 -18.14
N ILE A 250 -0.52 -10.26 -19.46
CA ILE A 250 -1.70 -9.66 -20.14
C ILE A 250 -2.99 -10.26 -19.58
N LEU A 251 -3.06 -11.59 -19.42
CA LEU A 251 -4.23 -12.27 -18.85
C LEU A 251 -4.51 -11.91 -17.38
N ILE A 252 -3.52 -11.48 -16.62
CA ILE A 252 -3.70 -11.02 -15.23
C ILE A 252 -4.19 -9.57 -15.17
N LEU A 253 -3.78 -8.74 -16.14
CA LEU A 253 -4.11 -7.31 -16.16
C LEU A 253 -5.47 -6.99 -16.79
N PHE A 254 -6.01 -7.89 -17.63
CA PHE A 254 -7.29 -7.76 -18.33
C PHE A 254 -8.27 -8.88 -17.97
#